data_176175f4918225c3c3a763cf57f7b34c
#
_entry.id   176175f4918225c3c3a763cf57f7b34c
#
_cell.length_a   1.000
_cell.length_b   1.000
_cell.length_c   1.000
_cell.angle_alpha   90.00
_cell.angle_beta   90.00
_cell.angle_gamma   90.00
#
_symmetry.space_group_name_H-M   'P 1'
#
loop_
_entity.id
_entity.type
_entity.pdbx_description
1 polymer ?
#
loop_
_entity_poly.entity_id
_entity_poly.type
_entity_poly.pdbx_seq_one_letter_code
_entity_poly.pdbx_strand_id
1 'polypeptide(L)'
;MTGKTIISSLAAACLAGSAWAQAAPNAQPQAPATCASRGAARVPSPERLADGRVTFRLCAPDATLVGVASPDHSALRSVAAGTAGMTMTRDSLGRWSGTTTAPIPPGTYRYNFQVNGARVPDPMATRFSEERTGINSLLEVAGPAGDVETYNPAVAGGAVSEIEYWSQSLGVKRRAHVYTPPGYMKDAGQYPVLYLVHGAGDSDNSWSTVGHTNYILDNLIAAGTARPMIVVMPFGHTPERPGAGAPMLNNQDFGSDLLQDLIPYVEANFRTLNGPASRAMAGLSMGGAHTIRHGLTHPELFGYIGVFSMGLNGGEEVAGYETQNDAALRRGAREFRLVYYAMGTDDFLYDRVAPTRAMLDRYAIHHVYNESDGGHTWINWREYLADFAPRLFR
;
A
#
# COMPACT_ATOMS: atom_id res chain seq x y z
N MET A 1 -34.91 -90.17 21.25
CA MET A 1 -34.00 -90.84 22.20
C MET A 1 -33.41 -89.72 23.09
N THR A 2 -33.92 -89.69 24.29
CA THR A 2 -33.32 -89.48 25.59
C THR A 2 -32.27 -88.36 25.69
N GLY A 3 -32.53 -87.17 26.24
CA GLY A 3 -32.98 -86.90 27.59
C GLY A 3 -31.80 -86.72 28.51
N LYS A 4 -31.58 -85.60 29.08
CA LYS A 4 -31.25 -85.44 30.50
C LYS A 4 -31.09 -83.99 30.86
N THR A 5 -32.03 -83.54 31.65
CA THR A 5 -32.05 -82.29 32.40
C THR A 5 -31.00 -82.38 33.50
N ILE A 6 -30.18 -81.37 33.68
CA ILE A 6 -29.43 -81.06 34.88
C ILE A 6 -29.77 -79.69 35.41
N ILE A 7 -30.38 -79.68 36.61
CA ILE A 7 -30.63 -78.52 37.39
C ILE A 7 -29.39 -78.19 38.22
N SER A 8 -28.86 -76.98 38.06
CA SER A 8 -27.83 -76.43 38.93
C SER A 8 -28.27 -75.22 39.62
N SER A 9 -28.27 -75.27 40.91
CA SER A 9 -28.66 -74.19 41.88
C SER A 9 -27.78 -72.94 41.79
N LEU A 10 -28.38 -71.81 41.68
CA LEU A 10 -27.73 -70.49 41.87
C LEU A 10 -27.53 -70.18 43.35
N ALA A 11 -26.29 -70.01 43.75
CA ALA A 11 -25.91 -69.35 45.00
C ALA A 11 -25.82 -67.84 44.75
N ALA A 12 -26.65 -67.07 45.46
CA ALA A 12 -26.58 -65.62 45.43
C ALA A 12 -25.41 -65.11 46.31
N ALA A 13 -24.43 -64.54 45.70
CA ALA A 13 -23.34 -63.78 46.39
C ALA A 13 -23.72 -62.31 46.41
N CYS A 14 -24.01 -61.78 47.60
CA CYS A 14 -24.11 -60.36 47.84
C CYS A 14 -22.76 -59.69 47.69
N LEU A 15 -22.55 -58.95 46.64
CA LEU A 15 -21.45 -58.02 46.47
C LEU A 15 -21.82 -56.69 47.09
N ALA A 16 -21.19 -56.38 48.26
CA ALA A 16 -21.22 -55.04 48.84
C ALA A 16 -20.45 -54.08 47.94
N GLY A 17 -21.19 -53.26 47.21
CA GLY A 17 -20.61 -52.20 46.41
C GLY A 17 -20.05 -51.08 47.26
N SER A 18 -18.75 -50.94 47.34
CA SER A 18 -18.07 -49.76 47.86
C SER A 18 -18.34 -48.61 46.90
N ALA A 19 -19.16 -47.63 47.34
CA ALA A 19 -19.35 -46.36 46.67
C ALA A 19 -18.03 -45.56 46.72
N TRP A 20 -17.33 -45.51 45.61
CA TRP A 20 -16.25 -44.55 45.46
C TRP A 20 -16.88 -43.16 45.39
N ALA A 21 -16.75 -42.36 46.45
CA ALA A 21 -17.05 -40.94 46.40
C ALA A 21 -16.09 -40.29 45.38
N GLN A 22 -16.60 -39.97 44.18
CA GLN A 22 -15.88 -39.11 43.25
C GLN A 22 -15.68 -37.76 43.95
N ALA A 23 -14.45 -37.46 44.32
CA ALA A 23 -14.07 -36.13 44.75
C ALA A 23 -14.44 -35.15 43.60
N ALA A 24 -15.23 -34.14 43.95
CA ALA A 24 -15.54 -33.05 42.99
C ALA A 24 -14.20 -32.50 42.43
N PRO A 25 -14.09 -32.26 41.12
CA PRO A 25 -12.87 -31.71 40.58
C PRO A 25 -12.58 -30.41 41.29
N ASN A 26 -11.39 -30.30 41.88
CA ASN A 26 -10.91 -29.07 42.47
C ASN A 26 -11.11 -27.94 41.46
N ALA A 27 -12.01 -27.00 41.76
CA ALA A 27 -12.17 -25.79 40.95
C ALA A 27 -10.80 -25.08 40.99
N GLN A 28 -10.07 -25.16 39.90
CA GLN A 28 -8.85 -24.39 39.74
C GLN A 28 -9.24 -22.90 39.90
N PRO A 29 -8.47 -22.09 40.61
CA PRO A 29 -8.74 -20.68 40.71
C PRO A 29 -8.86 -20.11 39.31
N GLN A 30 -10.02 -19.59 38.98
CA GLN A 30 -10.27 -18.99 37.66
C GLN A 30 -9.35 -17.78 37.52
N ALA A 31 -8.52 -17.77 36.52
CA ALA A 31 -7.64 -16.63 36.25
C ALA A 31 -8.47 -15.33 36.21
N PRO A 32 -7.95 -14.21 36.72
CA PRO A 32 -8.68 -12.94 36.69
C PRO A 32 -9.14 -12.61 35.29
N ALA A 33 -10.37 -12.11 35.19
CA ALA A 33 -10.92 -11.72 33.87
C ALA A 33 -10.06 -10.62 33.25
N THR A 34 -9.73 -10.77 31.97
CA THR A 34 -9.00 -9.78 31.17
C THR A 34 -9.80 -9.41 29.95
N CYS A 35 -9.38 -8.40 29.20
CA CYS A 35 -9.98 -8.05 27.93
C CYS A 35 -9.89 -9.20 26.88
N ALA A 36 -9.02 -10.19 27.08
CA ALA A 36 -8.88 -11.37 26.27
C ALA A 36 -9.77 -12.54 26.69
N SER A 37 -10.47 -12.44 27.85
CA SER A 37 -11.36 -13.48 28.36
C SER A 37 -12.51 -13.73 27.40
N ARG A 38 -12.96 -14.99 27.29
CA ARG A 38 -14.10 -15.36 26.46
C ARG A 38 -15.36 -14.57 26.89
N GLY A 39 -16.00 -13.89 25.94
CA GLY A 39 -17.17 -13.03 26.20
C GLY A 39 -16.84 -11.61 26.61
N ALA A 40 -15.58 -11.21 26.73
CA ALA A 40 -15.24 -9.81 26.94
C ALA A 40 -15.76 -8.93 25.79
N ALA A 41 -16.28 -7.75 26.14
CA ALA A 41 -16.82 -6.82 25.16
C ALA A 41 -15.72 -6.36 24.18
N ARG A 42 -15.99 -6.48 22.88
CA ARG A 42 -15.16 -5.87 21.84
C ARG A 42 -15.43 -4.37 21.81
N VAL A 43 -14.38 -3.58 21.79
CA VAL A 43 -14.47 -2.11 21.72
C VAL A 43 -13.86 -1.68 20.39
N PRO A 44 -14.52 -0.78 19.63
CA PRO A 44 -14.01 -0.33 18.34
C PRO A 44 -12.59 0.24 18.41
N SER A 45 -11.78 -0.07 17.42
CA SER A 45 -10.46 0.51 17.18
C SER A 45 -10.16 0.46 15.69
N PRO A 46 -9.74 1.57 15.07
CA PRO A 46 -9.79 2.94 15.60
C PRO A 46 -11.23 3.47 15.67
N GLU A 47 -11.50 4.42 16.58
CA GLU A 47 -12.79 5.10 16.71
C GLU A 47 -12.62 6.60 16.51
N ARG A 48 -13.32 7.17 15.53
CA ARG A 48 -13.35 8.62 15.32
C ARG A 48 -14.36 9.25 16.26
N LEU A 49 -13.92 10.24 17.02
CA LEU A 49 -14.75 11.03 17.92
C LEU A 49 -15.47 12.17 17.17
N ALA A 50 -16.50 12.74 17.78
CA ALA A 50 -17.28 13.83 17.20
C ALA A 50 -16.44 15.09 16.91
N ASP A 51 -15.37 15.33 17.66
CA ASP A 51 -14.43 16.43 17.48
C ASP A 51 -13.31 16.14 16.46
N GLY A 52 -13.38 14.99 15.78
CA GLY A 52 -12.41 14.57 14.76
C GLY A 52 -11.16 13.90 15.29
N ARG A 53 -10.96 13.82 16.61
CA ARG A 53 -9.89 13.03 17.21
C ARG A 53 -10.15 11.53 17.03
N VAL A 54 -9.11 10.72 17.16
CA VAL A 54 -9.19 9.27 16.97
C VAL A 54 -8.68 8.57 18.22
N THR A 55 -9.48 7.60 18.71
CA THR A 55 -9.11 6.72 19.82
C THR A 55 -8.72 5.35 19.29
N PHE A 56 -7.53 4.91 19.62
CA PHE A 56 -7.03 3.56 19.37
C PHE A 56 -7.15 2.69 20.62
N ARG A 57 -7.45 1.41 20.46
CA ARG A 57 -7.57 0.45 21.55
C ARG A 57 -6.98 -0.89 21.19
N LEU A 58 -6.26 -1.49 22.11
CA LEU A 58 -5.68 -2.82 21.95
C LEU A 58 -5.84 -3.62 23.23
N CYS A 59 -6.28 -4.88 23.09
CA CYS A 59 -6.23 -5.82 24.21
C CYS A 59 -4.87 -6.52 24.21
N ALA A 60 -4.06 -6.18 25.21
CA ALA A 60 -2.73 -6.77 25.44
C ALA A 60 -2.45 -6.83 26.96
N PRO A 61 -3.10 -7.78 27.69
CA PRO A 61 -3.05 -7.82 29.14
C PRO A 61 -1.64 -8.05 29.70
N ASP A 62 -0.78 -8.71 28.96
CA ASP A 62 0.59 -9.04 29.37
C ASP A 62 1.64 -8.03 28.87
N ALA A 63 1.22 -7.03 28.10
CA ALA A 63 2.14 -5.99 27.62
C ALA A 63 2.50 -5.02 28.75
N THR A 64 3.75 -4.57 28.75
CA THR A 64 4.27 -3.54 29.67
C THR A 64 4.29 -2.15 29.05
N LEU A 65 4.31 -2.09 27.71
CA LEU A 65 4.30 -0.85 26.93
C LEU A 65 3.53 -1.06 25.64
N VAL A 66 2.57 -0.16 25.37
CA VAL A 66 1.86 -0.11 24.09
C VAL A 66 1.77 1.32 23.61
N GLY A 67 1.94 1.51 22.31
CA GLY A 67 1.72 2.78 21.62
C GLY A 67 1.22 2.56 20.20
N VAL A 68 0.89 3.66 19.52
CA VAL A 68 0.51 3.69 18.10
C VAL A 68 1.56 4.47 17.32
N ALA A 69 1.99 3.94 16.18
CA ALA A 69 2.90 4.61 15.27
C ALA A 69 2.35 4.63 13.85
N SER A 70 2.61 5.73 13.13
CA SER A 70 2.26 5.91 11.71
C SER A 70 3.43 6.54 10.97
N PRO A 71 3.77 6.09 9.77
CA PRO A 71 4.70 6.80 8.89
C PRO A 71 4.05 8.02 8.22
N ASP A 72 2.71 8.08 8.15
CA ASP A 72 1.97 9.00 7.30
C ASP A 72 1.48 10.26 8.04
N HIS A 73 1.38 10.23 9.39
CA HIS A 73 0.87 11.37 10.16
C HIS A 73 1.76 11.70 11.35
N SER A 74 2.15 12.98 11.47
CA SER A 74 3.10 13.45 12.48
C SER A 74 2.65 13.23 13.93
N ALA A 75 1.35 13.37 14.22
CA ALA A 75 0.79 13.11 15.55
C ALA A 75 0.90 11.64 16.00
N LEU A 76 1.12 10.72 15.05
CA LEU A 76 1.31 9.28 15.29
C LEU A 76 2.72 8.82 14.92
N ARG A 77 3.61 9.73 14.54
CA ARG A 77 5.00 9.38 14.19
C ARG A 77 5.79 9.10 15.47
N SER A 78 6.62 8.08 15.42
CA SER A 78 7.58 7.81 16.51
C SER A 78 8.58 8.98 16.64
N VAL A 79 8.74 9.52 17.85
CA VAL A 79 9.58 10.71 18.11
C VAL A 79 11.06 10.33 18.31
N ALA A 80 11.33 9.05 18.63
CA ALA A 80 12.69 8.53 18.77
C ALA A 80 12.71 7.02 18.52
N ALA A 81 13.88 6.50 18.08
CA ALA A 81 14.06 5.07 17.92
C ALA A 81 13.74 4.32 19.21
N GLY A 82 12.81 3.37 19.14
CA GLY A 82 12.36 2.58 20.28
C GLY A 82 11.23 3.19 21.11
N THR A 83 10.76 4.41 20.81
CA THR A 83 9.55 4.98 21.45
C THR A 83 8.35 4.83 20.52
N ALA A 84 7.22 4.42 21.12
CA ALA A 84 5.93 4.43 20.45
C ALA A 84 5.53 5.88 20.10
N GLY A 85 4.96 6.13 18.93
CA GLY A 85 4.53 7.48 18.54
C GLY A 85 3.58 8.09 19.55
N MET A 86 2.37 7.58 19.66
CA MET A 86 1.39 7.97 20.67
C MET A 86 1.36 6.93 21.78
N THR A 87 1.71 7.31 23.03
CA THR A 87 1.66 6.43 24.19
C THR A 87 0.22 6.12 24.58
N MET A 88 -0.05 4.88 24.95
CA MET A 88 -1.36 4.42 25.42
C MET A 88 -1.34 4.10 26.93
N THR A 89 -2.51 4.19 27.56
CA THR A 89 -2.72 3.84 28.97
C THR A 89 -3.48 2.53 29.10
N ARG A 90 -3.14 1.73 30.13
CA ARG A 90 -3.72 0.41 30.39
C ARG A 90 -4.80 0.49 31.47
N ASP A 91 -5.96 -0.14 31.25
CA ASP A 91 -7.00 -0.33 32.26
C ASP A 91 -6.77 -1.60 33.10
N SER A 92 -7.63 -1.84 34.10
CA SER A 92 -7.57 -3.00 35.00
C SER A 92 -7.81 -4.35 34.29
N LEU A 93 -8.40 -4.34 33.09
CA LEU A 93 -8.64 -5.55 32.30
C LEU A 93 -7.50 -5.82 31.31
N GLY A 94 -6.46 -4.98 31.28
CA GLY A 94 -5.34 -5.10 30.36
C GLY A 94 -5.63 -4.57 28.96
N ARG A 95 -6.66 -3.72 28.80
CA ARG A 95 -6.93 -2.99 27.56
C ARG A 95 -6.14 -1.70 27.57
N TRP A 96 -5.46 -1.45 26.48
CA TRP A 96 -4.73 -0.22 26.22
C TRP A 96 -5.59 0.72 25.38
N SER A 97 -5.56 2.00 25.71
CA SER A 97 -6.26 3.05 24.94
C SER A 97 -5.45 4.33 24.88
N GLY A 98 -5.55 5.02 23.74
CA GLY A 98 -4.94 6.33 23.54
C GLY A 98 -5.74 7.12 22.50
N THR A 99 -5.91 8.43 22.75
CA THR A 99 -6.64 9.33 21.86
C THR A 99 -5.69 10.40 21.34
N THR A 100 -5.78 10.73 20.06
CA THR A 100 -4.96 11.78 19.46
C THR A 100 -5.22 13.13 20.13
N THR A 101 -4.19 13.95 20.24
CA THR A 101 -4.28 15.28 20.89
C THR A 101 -5.01 16.30 20.02
N ALA A 102 -5.04 16.08 18.69
CA ALA A 102 -5.72 16.93 17.72
C ALA A 102 -6.57 16.05 16.77
N PRO A 103 -7.55 16.65 16.06
CA PRO A 103 -8.26 15.99 14.97
C PRO A 103 -7.29 15.46 13.91
N ILE A 104 -7.60 14.30 13.34
CA ILE A 104 -6.90 13.78 12.18
C ILE A 104 -7.62 14.30 10.92
N PRO A 105 -6.93 14.96 9.99
CA PRO A 105 -7.51 15.44 8.75
C PRO A 105 -8.13 14.31 7.90
N PRO A 106 -9.04 14.61 6.98
CA PRO A 106 -9.48 13.65 5.97
C PRO A 106 -8.31 13.02 5.23
N GLY A 107 -8.42 11.73 4.93
CA GLY A 107 -7.40 10.95 4.23
C GLY A 107 -7.28 9.53 4.77
N THR A 108 -6.34 8.79 4.21
CA THR A 108 -6.03 7.41 4.64
C THR A 108 -4.60 7.36 5.15
N TYR A 109 -4.45 6.76 6.31
CA TYR A 109 -3.19 6.74 7.07
C TYR A 109 -2.86 5.31 7.48
N ARG A 110 -1.62 4.90 7.27
CA ARG A 110 -1.09 3.63 7.77
C ARG A 110 -0.74 3.77 9.25
N TYR A 111 -1.02 2.75 10.03
CA TYR A 111 -0.62 2.69 11.43
C TYR A 111 -0.39 1.26 11.90
N ASN A 112 0.36 1.12 12.98
CA ASN A 112 0.55 -0.12 13.72
C ASN A 112 0.59 0.16 15.22
N PHE A 113 0.27 -0.85 16.01
CA PHE A 113 0.62 -0.84 17.42
C PHE A 113 2.10 -1.19 17.60
N GLN A 114 2.71 -0.59 18.62
CA GLN A 114 4.02 -0.95 19.13
C GLN A 114 3.82 -1.62 20.49
N VAL A 115 3.97 -2.94 20.55
CA VAL A 115 3.73 -3.75 21.77
C VAL A 115 5.06 -4.28 22.26
N ASN A 116 5.56 -3.75 23.39
CA ASN A 116 6.88 -4.11 23.94
C ASN A 116 8.02 -4.03 22.92
N GLY A 117 7.94 -3.05 21.99
CA GLY A 117 8.90 -2.87 20.90
C GLY A 117 8.59 -3.65 19.63
N ALA A 118 7.66 -4.59 19.65
CA ALA A 118 7.22 -5.32 18.44
C ALA A 118 6.15 -4.53 17.68
N ARG A 119 6.23 -4.53 16.36
CA ARG A 119 5.23 -3.93 15.48
C ARG A 119 4.09 -4.91 15.24
N VAL A 120 2.87 -4.53 15.59
CA VAL A 120 1.68 -5.37 15.54
C VAL A 120 0.58 -4.65 14.77
N PRO A 121 0.06 -5.21 13.67
CA PRO A 121 -1.15 -4.68 13.02
C PRO A 121 -2.33 -4.69 13.98
N ASP A 122 -3.28 -3.76 13.80
CA ASP A 122 -4.49 -3.72 14.62
C ASP A 122 -5.35 -4.97 14.33
N PRO A 123 -5.62 -5.82 15.34
CA PRO A 123 -6.46 -7.00 15.16
C PRO A 123 -7.92 -6.68 14.81
N MET A 124 -8.34 -5.42 14.98
CA MET A 124 -9.68 -4.96 14.65
C MET A 124 -9.76 -4.30 13.28
N ALA A 125 -8.62 -4.03 12.63
CA ALA A 125 -8.60 -3.47 11.27
C ALA A 125 -9.17 -4.47 10.26
N THR A 126 -9.89 -3.95 9.29
CA THR A 126 -10.46 -4.73 8.16
C THR A 126 -9.74 -4.41 6.85
N ARG A 127 -8.90 -3.39 6.83
CA ARG A 127 -8.11 -2.96 5.67
C ARG A 127 -6.66 -2.78 6.04
N PHE A 128 -5.81 -3.15 5.10
CA PHE A 128 -4.36 -3.16 5.29
C PHE A 128 -3.65 -2.66 4.04
N SER A 129 -2.43 -2.14 4.22
CA SER A 129 -1.49 -1.84 3.16
C SER A 129 -0.19 -2.57 3.45
N GLU A 130 0.32 -3.29 2.47
CA GLU A 130 1.63 -3.94 2.59
C GLU A 130 2.76 -2.91 2.51
N GLU A 131 3.88 -3.27 3.07
CA GLU A 131 5.15 -2.60 2.91
C GLU A 131 6.17 -3.57 2.31
N ARG A 132 7.37 -3.06 2.00
CA ARG A 132 8.49 -3.92 1.58
C ARG A 132 8.69 -5.10 2.54
N THR A 133 8.56 -4.89 3.84
CA THR A 133 8.74 -5.89 4.89
C THR A 133 7.67 -5.73 5.96
N GLY A 134 6.50 -6.25 5.72
CA GLY A 134 5.41 -6.24 6.69
C GLY A 134 4.12 -5.62 6.17
N ILE A 135 3.25 -5.27 7.11
CA ILE A 135 1.89 -4.80 6.82
C ILE A 135 1.49 -3.70 7.80
N ASN A 136 0.71 -2.74 7.34
CA ASN A 136 0.08 -1.70 8.15
C ASN A 136 -1.43 -1.82 8.13
N SER A 137 -2.06 -1.53 9.25
CA SER A 137 -3.49 -1.26 9.32
C SER A 137 -3.79 0.12 8.71
N LEU A 138 -5.00 0.30 8.16
CA LEU A 138 -5.44 1.56 7.59
C LEU A 138 -6.48 2.23 8.49
N LEU A 139 -6.24 3.51 8.79
CA LEU A 139 -7.20 4.45 9.34
C LEU A 139 -7.73 5.31 8.19
N GLU A 140 -9.02 5.21 7.91
CA GLU A 140 -9.69 6.03 6.93
C GLU A 140 -10.50 7.13 7.63
N VAL A 141 -10.21 8.37 7.33
CA VAL A 141 -10.92 9.55 7.80
C VAL A 141 -11.65 10.15 6.60
N ALA A 142 -12.97 10.00 6.57
CA ALA A 142 -13.79 10.47 5.45
C ALA A 142 -13.62 11.97 5.22
N GLY A 143 -13.41 12.34 3.97
CA GLY A 143 -13.41 13.71 3.48
C GLY A 143 -14.82 14.27 3.26
N PRO A 144 -14.92 15.47 2.69
CA PRO A 144 -16.19 16.05 2.29
C PRO A 144 -16.89 15.20 1.22
N ALA A 145 -18.21 15.34 1.12
CA ALA A 145 -18.98 14.67 0.07
C ALA A 145 -18.50 15.11 -1.32
N GLY A 146 -18.21 14.15 -2.20
CA GLY A 146 -17.70 14.41 -3.54
C GLY A 146 -16.17 14.48 -3.64
N ASP A 147 -15.46 14.21 -2.55
CA ASP A 147 -14.00 14.06 -2.56
C ASP A 147 -13.61 12.92 -3.52
N VAL A 148 -12.74 13.26 -4.48
CA VAL A 148 -12.29 12.35 -5.53
C VAL A 148 -11.54 11.12 -4.99
N GLU A 149 -10.92 11.26 -3.83
CA GLU A 149 -10.14 10.20 -3.18
C GLU A 149 -11.00 9.21 -2.36
N THR A 150 -12.29 9.49 -2.21
CA THR A 150 -13.20 8.74 -1.33
C THR A 150 -14.06 7.78 -2.15
N TYR A 151 -14.34 6.59 -1.59
CA TYR A 151 -15.31 5.66 -2.17
C TYR A 151 -16.69 6.32 -2.32
N ASN A 152 -17.20 6.31 -3.55
CA ASN A 152 -18.52 6.84 -3.87
C ASN A 152 -19.45 5.69 -4.31
N PRO A 153 -20.47 5.31 -3.50
CA PRO A 153 -21.36 4.21 -3.82
C PRO A 153 -22.28 4.48 -5.03
N ALA A 154 -22.39 5.73 -5.49
CA ALA A 154 -23.15 6.11 -6.68
C ALA A 154 -22.36 5.97 -7.98
N VAL A 155 -21.05 5.68 -7.90
CA VAL A 155 -20.17 5.55 -9.04
C VAL A 155 -19.88 4.07 -9.30
N ALA A 156 -19.92 3.67 -10.58
CA ALA A 156 -19.49 2.33 -10.96
C ALA A 156 -18.00 2.14 -10.69
N GLY A 157 -17.64 1.11 -9.93
CA GLY A 157 -16.27 0.80 -9.60
C GLY A 157 -15.57 -0.06 -10.64
N GLY A 158 -14.28 0.17 -10.82
CA GLY A 158 -13.36 -0.75 -11.50
C GLY A 158 -12.99 -1.93 -10.60
N ALA A 159 -12.04 -2.75 -11.05
CA ALA A 159 -11.53 -3.88 -10.27
C ALA A 159 -10.01 -3.78 -10.09
N VAL A 160 -9.53 -4.18 -8.92
CA VAL A 160 -8.10 -4.36 -8.66
C VAL A 160 -7.84 -5.85 -8.51
N SER A 161 -6.90 -6.37 -9.30
CA SER A 161 -6.46 -7.77 -9.25
C SER A 161 -4.97 -7.82 -8.96
N GLU A 162 -4.55 -8.80 -8.17
CA GLU A 162 -3.15 -9.17 -8.05
C GLU A 162 -2.80 -10.15 -9.17
N ILE A 163 -1.65 -9.94 -9.81
CA ILE A 163 -1.09 -10.84 -10.83
C ILE A 163 0.30 -11.30 -10.40
N GLU A 164 0.63 -12.53 -10.78
CA GLU A 164 1.97 -13.08 -10.67
C GLU A 164 2.48 -13.42 -12.06
N TYR A 165 3.74 -13.13 -12.33
CA TYR A 165 4.41 -13.44 -13.58
C TYR A 165 5.84 -13.91 -13.35
N TRP A 166 6.38 -14.62 -14.32
CA TRP A 166 7.79 -14.99 -14.31
C TRP A 166 8.63 -13.93 -14.99
N SER A 167 9.55 -13.33 -14.24
CA SER A 167 10.54 -12.41 -14.79
C SER A 167 11.74 -13.21 -15.32
N GLN A 168 11.88 -13.28 -16.63
CA GLN A 168 13.01 -13.94 -17.28
C GLN A 168 14.31 -13.18 -16.99
N SER A 169 14.26 -11.85 -17.03
CA SER A 169 15.42 -10.98 -16.78
C SER A 169 15.97 -11.14 -15.38
N LEU A 170 15.12 -11.40 -14.38
CA LEU A 170 15.52 -11.57 -12.98
C LEU A 170 15.64 -13.04 -12.55
N GLY A 171 15.03 -13.97 -13.29
CA GLY A 171 14.99 -15.40 -12.95
C GLY A 171 14.15 -15.71 -11.71
N VAL A 172 13.12 -14.92 -11.44
CA VAL A 172 12.25 -15.08 -10.27
C VAL A 172 10.79 -14.79 -10.60
N LYS A 173 9.88 -15.31 -9.77
CA LYS A 173 8.47 -14.91 -9.80
C LYS A 173 8.32 -13.51 -9.23
N ARG A 174 7.56 -12.67 -9.94
CA ARG A 174 7.25 -11.28 -9.61
C ARG A 174 5.75 -11.09 -9.45
N ARG A 175 5.37 -9.96 -8.85
CA ARG A 175 3.98 -9.60 -8.57
C ARG A 175 3.70 -8.16 -8.99
N ALA A 176 2.45 -7.91 -9.37
CA ALA A 176 1.93 -6.55 -9.57
C ALA A 176 0.43 -6.51 -9.26
N HIS A 177 -0.08 -5.35 -8.88
CA HIS A 177 -1.52 -5.09 -8.84
C HIS A 177 -1.96 -4.38 -10.12
N VAL A 178 -3.13 -4.75 -10.64
CA VAL A 178 -3.68 -4.18 -11.87
C VAL A 178 -5.09 -3.67 -11.61
N TYR A 179 -5.28 -2.37 -11.76
CA TYR A 179 -6.63 -1.79 -11.84
C TYR A 179 -7.13 -1.84 -13.28
N THR A 180 -8.37 -2.30 -13.45
CA THR A 180 -9.13 -2.24 -14.70
C THR A 180 -10.35 -1.35 -14.53
N PRO A 181 -10.68 -0.47 -15.49
CA PRO A 181 -11.71 0.55 -15.32
C PRO A 181 -13.12 -0.05 -15.28
N PRO A 182 -14.13 0.72 -14.82
CA PRO A 182 -15.53 0.31 -14.85
C PRO A 182 -15.94 -0.13 -16.27
N GLY A 183 -16.65 -1.25 -16.37
CA GLY A 183 -17.08 -1.82 -17.64
C GLY A 183 -16.09 -2.79 -18.28
N TYR A 184 -14.81 -2.79 -17.90
CA TYR A 184 -13.77 -3.64 -18.50
C TYR A 184 -14.17 -5.12 -18.63
N MET A 185 -14.83 -5.72 -17.65
CA MET A 185 -15.25 -7.12 -17.69
C MET A 185 -16.43 -7.39 -18.63
N LYS A 186 -17.11 -6.35 -19.13
CA LYS A 186 -18.36 -6.45 -19.91
C LYS A 186 -18.21 -6.05 -21.35
N ASP A 187 -17.21 -5.24 -21.68
CA ASP A 187 -16.96 -4.76 -23.04
C ASP A 187 -15.74 -5.45 -23.69
N ALA A 188 -15.51 -5.17 -24.96
CA ALA A 188 -14.36 -5.68 -25.73
C ALA A 188 -13.34 -4.58 -26.06
N GLY A 189 -13.47 -3.40 -25.43
CA GLY A 189 -12.60 -2.25 -25.70
C GLY A 189 -11.15 -2.50 -25.28
N GLN A 190 -10.24 -1.82 -25.97
CA GLN A 190 -8.84 -1.73 -25.58
C GLN A 190 -8.58 -0.41 -24.86
N TYR A 191 -7.65 -0.43 -23.90
CA TYR A 191 -7.40 0.67 -22.99
C TYR A 191 -5.94 1.10 -22.99
N PRO A 192 -5.65 2.40 -22.84
CA PRO A 192 -4.30 2.86 -22.57
C PRO A 192 -3.84 2.39 -21.19
N VAL A 193 -2.53 2.36 -20.96
CA VAL A 193 -1.92 1.79 -19.74
C VAL A 193 -1.05 2.81 -19.04
N LEU A 194 -1.27 2.99 -17.75
CA LEU A 194 -0.39 3.70 -16.81
C LEU A 194 0.38 2.67 -15.95
N TYR A 195 1.70 2.68 -16.00
CA TYR A 195 2.58 1.98 -15.05
C TYR A 195 2.88 2.93 -13.90
N LEU A 196 2.37 2.63 -12.69
CA LEU A 196 2.38 3.52 -11.52
C LEU A 196 3.19 2.88 -10.38
N VAL A 197 4.39 3.40 -10.12
CA VAL A 197 5.38 2.78 -9.24
C VAL A 197 5.37 3.43 -7.86
N HIS A 198 5.41 2.61 -6.82
CA HIS A 198 5.40 3.01 -5.41
C HIS A 198 6.77 3.46 -4.89
N GLY A 199 6.84 3.93 -3.63
CA GLY A 199 8.05 4.39 -2.94
C GLY A 199 8.87 3.28 -2.27
N ALA A 200 9.98 3.69 -1.66
CA ALA A 200 10.98 2.77 -1.12
C ALA A 200 10.51 1.87 0.03
N GLY A 201 9.57 2.33 0.85
CA GLY A 201 9.01 1.56 1.96
C GLY A 201 7.75 0.78 1.60
N ASP A 202 7.22 0.99 0.41
CA ASP A 202 5.91 0.54 -0.02
C ASP A 202 5.95 -0.83 -0.72
N SER A 203 4.78 -1.30 -1.16
CA SER A 203 4.56 -2.51 -1.94
C SER A 203 3.69 -2.21 -3.17
N ASP A 204 3.55 -3.17 -4.07
CA ASP A 204 2.72 -3.08 -5.27
C ASP A 204 1.23 -2.82 -4.99
N ASN A 205 0.73 -3.11 -3.79
CA ASN A 205 -0.63 -2.77 -3.40
C ASN A 205 -0.80 -1.36 -2.81
N SER A 206 0.29 -0.63 -2.53
CA SER A 206 0.19 0.65 -1.79
C SER A 206 -0.63 1.69 -2.55
N TRP A 207 -0.47 1.78 -3.88
CA TRP A 207 -1.27 2.69 -4.68
C TRP A 207 -2.77 2.37 -4.68
N SER A 208 -3.17 1.09 -4.57
CA SER A 208 -4.58 0.68 -4.52
C SER A 208 -5.16 0.65 -3.10
N THR A 209 -4.32 0.69 -2.07
CA THR A 209 -4.73 0.69 -0.66
C THR A 209 -4.67 2.08 -0.04
N VAL A 210 -3.50 2.52 0.46
CA VAL A 210 -3.32 3.86 1.01
C VAL A 210 -3.39 4.96 -0.06
N GLY A 211 -3.07 4.64 -1.32
CA GLY A 211 -3.07 5.58 -2.46
C GLY A 211 -4.43 5.76 -3.13
N HIS A 212 -5.42 4.92 -2.86
CA HIS A 212 -6.80 5.03 -3.38
C HIS A 212 -6.93 5.19 -4.91
N THR A 213 -5.96 4.71 -5.68
CA THR A 213 -5.94 4.84 -7.15
C THR A 213 -7.26 4.42 -7.80
N ASN A 214 -7.88 3.34 -7.32
CA ASN A 214 -9.16 2.85 -7.81
C ASN A 214 -10.29 3.87 -7.59
N TYR A 215 -10.42 4.44 -6.38
CA TYR A 215 -11.47 5.44 -6.09
C TYR A 215 -11.26 6.73 -6.86
N ILE A 216 -10.00 7.20 -6.94
CA ILE A 216 -9.64 8.39 -7.72
C ILE A 216 -10.04 8.21 -9.19
N LEU A 217 -9.66 7.09 -9.80
CA LEU A 217 -9.96 6.84 -11.20
C LEU A 217 -11.45 6.60 -11.45
N ASP A 218 -12.13 5.83 -10.59
CA ASP A 218 -13.57 5.60 -10.72
C ASP A 218 -14.35 6.92 -10.71
N ASN A 219 -14.02 7.82 -9.76
CA ASN A 219 -14.67 9.12 -9.65
C ASN A 219 -14.34 10.04 -10.83
N LEU A 220 -13.08 10.11 -11.27
CA LEU A 220 -12.66 10.93 -12.40
C LEU A 220 -13.23 10.42 -13.72
N ILE A 221 -13.33 9.10 -13.91
CA ILE A 221 -13.93 8.49 -15.12
C ILE A 221 -15.44 8.78 -15.14
N ALA A 222 -16.13 8.60 -14.01
CA ALA A 222 -17.56 8.89 -13.89
C ALA A 222 -17.88 10.37 -14.14
N ALA A 223 -17.00 11.28 -13.70
CA ALA A 223 -17.09 12.71 -13.98
C ALA A 223 -16.75 13.08 -15.45
N GLY A 224 -16.27 12.12 -16.25
CA GLY A 224 -15.83 12.37 -17.63
C GLY A 224 -14.52 13.18 -17.75
N THR A 225 -13.80 13.35 -16.66
CA THR A 225 -12.55 14.14 -16.59
C THR A 225 -11.31 13.30 -16.89
N ALA A 226 -11.33 12.00 -16.61
CA ALA A 226 -10.27 11.07 -17.00
C ALA A 226 -10.76 10.04 -18.02
N ARG A 227 -9.88 9.67 -18.93
CA ARG A 227 -10.14 8.56 -19.88
C ARG A 227 -10.06 7.23 -19.13
N PRO A 228 -10.98 6.26 -19.38
CA PRO A 228 -10.81 4.91 -18.87
C PRO A 228 -9.45 4.32 -19.28
N MET A 229 -8.71 3.80 -18.30
CA MET A 229 -7.36 3.26 -18.47
C MET A 229 -7.11 2.07 -17.56
N ILE A 230 -6.18 1.20 -17.93
CA ILE A 230 -5.60 0.19 -17.07
C ILE A 230 -4.47 0.85 -16.27
N VAL A 231 -4.36 0.55 -14.96
CA VAL A 231 -3.19 0.95 -14.17
C VAL A 231 -2.49 -0.30 -13.67
N VAL A 232 -1.22 -0.43 -14.01
CA VAL A 232 -0.33 -1.50 -13.54
C VAL A 232 0.56 -0.94 -12.44
N MET A 233 0.49 -1.51 -11.27
CA MET A 233 1.22 -1.14 -10.07
C MET A 233 2.23 -2.25 -9.76
N PRO A 234 3.46 -2.18 -10.31
CA PRO A 234 4.46 -3.22 -10.11
C PRO A 234 5.09 -3.15 -8.72
N PHE A 235 5.62 -4.28 -8.23
CA PHE A 235 6.51 -4.28 -7.09
C PHE A 235 7.86 -3.66 -7.49
N GLY A 236 8.12 -2.43 -7.06
CA GLY A 236 9.29 -1.62 -7.48
C GLY A 236 10.64 -2.11 -6.94
N HIS A 237 10.64 -2.96 -5.90
CA HIS A 237 11.84 -3.58 -5.38
C HIS A 237 12.21 -4.83 -6.19
N THR A 238 13.51 -5.07 -6.34
CA THR A 238 14.04 -6.29 -6.97
C THR A 238 14.80 -7.12 -5.94
N PRO A 239 15.00 -8.43 -6.20
CA PRO A 239 15.82 -9.27 -5.34
C PRO A 239 17.22 -8.69 -5.17
N GLU A 240 17.75 -8.74 -3.94
CA GLU A 240 19.13 -8.39 -3.67
C GLU A 240 20.05 -9.44 -4.29
N ARG A 241 20.98 -9.01 -5.14
CA ARG A 241 22.00 -9.87 -5.71
C ARG A 241 23.31 -9.67 -4.98
N PRO A 242 24.04 -10.73 -4.60
CA PRO A 242 25.38 -10.61 -4.00
C PRO A 242 26.29 -9.80 -4.93
N GLY A 243 26.86 -8.70 -4.41
CA GLY A 243 27.76 -7.83 -5.16
C GLY A 243 27.07 -6.80 -6.08
N ALA A 244 25.77 -6.86 -6.24
CA ALA A 244 25.02 -5.86 -6.99
C ALA A 244 24.63 -4.69 -6.08
N GLY A 245 25.58 -3.99 -5.50
CA GLY A 245 25.35 -2.79 -4.68
C GLY A 245 24.63 -1.67 -5.43
N ALA A 246 23.55 -2.00 -6.16
CA ALA A 246 22.74 -1.03 -6.86
C ALA A 246 22.00 -0.19 -5.84
N PRO A 247 22.24 1.11 -5.79
CA PRO A 247 21.43 2.01 -4.99
C PRO A 247 19.97 1.78 -5.39
N MET A 248 19.06 1.67 -4.43
CA MET A 248 17.61 1.50 -4.63
C MET A 248 17.04 2.48 -5.69
N LEU A 249 17.61 3.67 -5.79
CA LEU A 249 17.24 4.71 -6.75
C LEU A 249 17.85 4.54 -8.16
N ASN A 250 18.79 3.63 -8.36
CA ASN A 250 19.40 3.33 -9.67
C ASN A 250 19.30 1.84 -9.98
N ASN A 251 18.08 1.32 -10.01
CA ASN A 251 17.81 -0.10 -10.12
C ASN A 251 17.60 -0.51 -11.58
N GLN A 252 18.66 -0.96 -12.24
CA GLN A 252 18.62 -1.47 -13.62
C GLN A 252 17.84 -2.79 -13.72
N ASP A 253 17.84 -3.59 -12.68
CA ASP A 253 17.08 -4.84 -12.63
C ASP A 253 15.56 -4.57 -12.72
N PHE A 254 15.07 -3.50 -12.06
CA PHE A 254 13.68 -3.07 -12.22
C PHE A 254 13.39 -2.63 -13.66
N GLY A 255 14.31 -1.92 -14.31
CA GLY A 255 14.15 -1.53 -15.72
C GLY A 255 14.08 -2.74 -16.63
N SER A 256 14.94 -3.74 -16.42
CA SER A 256 14.92 -4.98 -17.20
C SER A 256 13.61 -5.74 -17.02
N ASP A 257 13.16 -5.91 -15.79
CA ASP A 257 11.87 -6.55 -15.45
C ASP A 257 10.69 -5.79 -16.09
N LEU A 258 10.64 -4.46 -15.92
CA LEU A 258 9.55 -3.65 -16.47
C LEU A 258 9.46 -3.77 -17.99
N LEU A 259 10.61 -3.58 -18.68
CA LEU A 259 10.65 -3.41 -20.13
C LEU A 259 10.59 -4.75 -20.88
N GLN A 260 11.22 -5.80 -20.33
CA GLN A 260 11.39 -7.07 -21.02
C GLN A 260 10.38 -8.14 -20.58
N ASP A 261 9.83 -8.01 -19.37
CA ASP A 261 8.93 -9.03 -18.80
C ASP A 261 7.52 -8.50 -18.51
N LEU A 262 7.39 -7.43 -17.71
CA LEU A 262 6.07 -6.97 -17.26
C LEU A 262 5.25 -6.34 -18.37
N ILE A 263 5.82 -5.41 -19.17
CA ILE A 263 5.09 -4.78 -20.29
C ILE A 263 4.58 -5.85 -21.28
N PRO A 264 5.42 -6.78 -21.79
CA PRO A 264 4.96 -7.86 -22.65
C PRO A 264 3.90 -8.75 -21.99
N TYR A 265 4.04 -9.06 -20.69
CA TYR A 265 3.04 -9.84 -19.97
C TYR A 265 1.68 -9.13 -19.93
N VAL A 266 1.67 -7.84 -19.63
CA VAL A 266 0.44 -7.03 -19.57
C VAL A 266 -0.22 -6.96 -20.95
N GLU A 267 0.55 -6.73 -22.01
CA GLU A 267 0.04 -6.66 -23.37
C GLU A 267 -0.52 -8.00 -23.88
N ALA A 268 0.02 -9.11 -23.42
CA ALA A 268 -0.47 -10.44 -23.75
C ALA A 268 -1.74 -10.85 -23.00
N ASN A 269 -1.96 -10.33 -21.79
CA ASN A 269 -3.02 -10.80 -20.88
C ASN A 269 -4.16 -9.80 -20.65
N PHE A 270 -3.97 -8.53 -21.00
CA PHE A 270 -4.97 -7.47 -20.86
C PHE A 270 -5.27 -6.81 -22.20
N ARG A 271 -6.46 -6.24 -22.33
CA ARG A 271 -6.86 -5.51 -23.54
C ARG A 271 -6.24 -4.11 -23.58
N THR A 272 -5.01 -4.04 -24.00
CA THR A 272 -4.21 -2.82 -24.05
C THR A 272 -4.15 -2.19 -25.44
N LEU A 273 -4.11 -0.87 -25.46
CA LEU A 273 -3.64 -0.11 -26.62
C LEU A 273 -2.11 -0.03 -26.56
N ASN A 274 -1.45 -0.21 -27.69
CA ASN A 274 0.01 -0.26 -27.76
C ASN A 274 0.63 1.07 -28.20
N GLY A 275 1.93 1.20 -27.94
CA GLY A 275 2.74 2.34 -28.36
C GLY A 275 2.71 3.54 -27.40
N PRO A 276 3.62 4.52 -27.61
CA PRO A 276 3.84 5.60 -26.66
C PRO A 276 2.62 6.52 -26.47
N ALA A 277 1.78 6.65 -27.50
CA ALA A 277 0.55 7.44 -27.38
C ALA A 277 -0.47 6.90 -26.39
N SER A 278 -0.33 5.63 -26.00
CA SER A 278 -1.25 4.92 -25.11
C SER A 278 -0.55 4.33 -23.88
N ARG A 279 0.71 4.68 -23.64
CA ARG A 279 1.46 4.18 -22.49
C ARG A 279 2.05 5.34 -21.69
N ALA A 280 1.82 5.31 -20.37
CA ALA A 280 2.34 6.24 -19.39
C ALA A 280 3.18 5.51 -18.36
N MET A 281 4.17 6.20 -17.79
CA MET A 281 4.88 5.76 -16.59
C MET A 281 4.89 6.89 -15.56
N ALA A 282 4.54 6.57 -14.33
CA ALA A 282 4.61 7.51 -13.23
C ALA A 282 5.03 6.80 -11.93
N GLY A 283 5.49 7.58 -10.95
CA GLY A 283 5.80 7.03 -9.65
C GLY A 283 6.20 8.08 -8.63
N LEU A 284 6.10 7.68 -7.36
CA LEU A 284 6.47 8.51 -6.22
C LEU A 284 7.82 8.09 -5.65
N SER A 285 8.62 9.06 -5.17
CA SER A 285 9.87 8.79 -4.47
C SER A 285 10.79 7.81 -5.25
N MET A 286 11.07 6.61 -4.74
CA MET A 286 11.78 5.55 -5.49
C MET A 286 11.14 5.29 -6.86
N GLY A 287 9.81 5.20 -6.93
CA GLY A 287 9.08 5.06 -8.20
C GLY A 287 9.26 6.26 -9.12
N GLY A 288 9.41 7.47 -8.57
CA GLY A 288 9.81 8.66 -9.31
C GLY A 288 11.23 8.54 -9.89
N ALA A 289 12.18 7.98 -9.12
CA ALA A 289 13.52 7.68 -9.63
C ALA A 289 13.48 6.64 -10.75
N HIS A 290 12.67 5.59 -10.63
CA HIS A 290 12.45 4.62 -11.72
C HIS A 290 11.84 5.29 -12.95
N THR A 291 10.90 6.22 -12.76
CA THR A 291 10.29 6.98 -13.85
C THR A 291 11.30 7.88 -14.57
N ILE A 292 12.17 8.56 -13.83
CA ILE A 292 13.26 9.35 -14.42
C ILE A 292 14.20 8.43 -15.21
N ARG A 293 14.63 7.29 -14.64
CA ARG A 293 15.63 6.43 -15.25
C ARG A 293 15.14 5.53 -16.37
N HIS A 294 13.87 5.15 -16.37
CA HIS A 294 13.31 4.22 -17.34
C HIS A 294 12.19 4.86 -18.20
N GLY A 295 11.45 5.82 -17.68
CA GLY A 295 10.42 6.53 -18.42
C GLY A 295 10.99 7.61 -19.33
N LEU A 296 11.76 8.56 -18.78
CA LEU A 296 12.37 9.64 -19.57
C LEU A 296 13.42 9.16 -20.58
N THR A 297 13.97 7.97 -20.41
CA THR A 297 14.99 7.41 -21.30
C THR A 297 14.43 6.51 -22.41
N HIS A 298 13.11 6.25 -22.41
CA HIS A 298 12.43 5.42 -23.42
C HIS A 298 11.20 6.15 -24.02
N PRO A 299 11.41 7.29 -24.70
CA PRO A 299 10.29 8.02 -25.33
C PRO A 299 9.56 7.22 -26.42
N GLU A 300 10.22 6.19 -26.99
CA GLU A 300 9.60 5.25 -27.93
C GLU A 300 8.57 4.32 -27.28
N LEU A 301 8.63 4.16 -25.95
CA LEU A 301 7.70 3.31 -25.20
C LEU A 301 6.66 4.13 -24.43
N PHE A 302 7.04 5.28 -23.89
CA PHE A 302 6.20 6.07 -23.00
C PHE A 302 6.00 7.49 -23.56
N GLY A 303 4.77 7.85 -23.89
CA GLY A 303 4.43 9.22 -24.31
C GLY A 303 4.08 10.15 -23.15
N TYR A 304 3.83 9.60 -21.97
CA TYR A 304 3.40 10.34 -20.78
C TYR A 304 4.24 9.94 -19.58
N ILE A 305 4.77 10.93 -18.89
CA ILE A 305 5.69 10.76 -17.75
C ILE A 305 5.15 11.53 -16.56
N GLY A 306 5.12 10.91 -15.37
CA GLY A 306 4.73 11.54 -14.11
C GLY A 306 5.78 11.29 -13.02
N VAL A 307 6.48 12.34 -12.58
CA VAL A 307 7.47 12.25 -11.50
C VAL A 307 6.91 12.92 -10.26
N PHE A 308 6.70 12.16 -9.19
CA PHE A 308 6.15 12.65 -7.93
C PHE A 308 7.20 12.55 -6.82
N SER A 309 7.44 13.66 -6.12
CA SER A 309 8.35 13.71 -4.97
C SER A 309 9.72 13.07 -5.22
N MET A 310 10.31 13.35 -6.37
CA MET A 310 11.66 12.89 -6.75
C MET A 310 12.27 13.84 -7.79
N GLY A 311 13.59 13.80 -7.90
CA GLY A 311 14.37 14.52 -8.89
C GLY A 311 15.82 14.06 -8.88
N LEU A 312 16.65 14.65 -9.71
CA LEU A 312 18.08 14.46 -9.75
C LEU A 312 18.78 15.50 -8.85
N ASN A 313 19.80 15.11 -8.13
CA ASN A 313 20.67 16.08 -7.48
C ASN A 313 21.41 16.91 -8.54
N GLY A 314 21.73 18.15 -8.20
CA GLY A 314 22.55 19.00 -9.07
C GLY A 314 23.97 18.47 -9.28
N GLY A 315 24.76 19.20 -10.08
CA GLY A 315 26.17 18.91 -10.30
C GLY A 315 26.40 17.61 -11.07
N GLU A 316 27.22 16.71 -10.49
CA GLU A 316 27.67 15.50 -11.18
C GLU A 316 26.56 14.50 -11.52
N GLU A 317 25.50 14.39 -10.72
CA GLU A 317 24.41 13.46 -11.01
C GLU A 317 23.66 13.87 -12.28
N VAL A 318 23.29 15.16 -12.40
CA VAL A 318 22.63 15.67 -13.61
C VAL A 318 23.55 15.55 -14.81
N ALA A 319 24.82 15.97 -14.71
CA ALA A 319 25.76 15.92 -15.82
C ALA A 319 26.00 14.46 -16.30
N GLY A 320 26.14 13.53 -15.37
CA GLY A 320 26.26 12.11 -15.67
C GLY A 320 25.01 11.54 -16.33
N TYR A 321 23.84 11.91 -15.84
CA TYR A 321 22.57 11.50 -16.40
C TYR A 321 22.39 12.03 -17.83
N GLU A 322 22.66 13.31 -18.07
CA GLU A 322 22.62 13.94 -19.40
C GLU A 322 23.59 13.24 -20.37
N THR A 323 24.83 13.00 -19.95
CA THR A 323 25.85 12.34 -20.79
C THR A 323 25.41 10.93 -21.20
N GLN A 324 24.83 10.17 -20.26
CA GLN A 324 24.39 8.80 -20.54
C GLN A 324 23.14 8.73 -21.41
N ASN A 325 22.26 9.75 -21.36
CA ASN A 325 20.94 9.70 -21.95
C ASN A 325 20.67 10.80 -23.01
N ASP A 326 21.71 11.51 -23.50
CA ASP A 326 21.56 12.65 -24.40
C ASP A 326 20.63 12.37 -25.60
N ALA A 327 20.83 11.25 -26.29
CA ALA A 327 20.04 10.88 -27.45
C ALA A 327 18.54 10.66 -27.08
N ALA A 328 18.27 9.99 -25.98
CA ALA A 328 16.91 9.73 -25.50
C ALA A 328 16.21 11.04 -25.06
N LEU A 329 16.91 11.92 -24.36
CA LEU A 329 16.36 13.20 -23.91
C LEU A 329 16.05 14.11 -25.10
N ARG A 330 16.94 14.20 -26.14
CA ARG A 330 16.66 14.94 -27.38
C ARG A 330 15.49 14.35 -28.15
N ARG A 331 15.33 13.05 -28.13
CA ARG A 331 14.19 12.37 -28.72
C ARG A 331 12.91 12.67 -27.94
N GLY A 332 12.99 12.61 -26.61
CA GLY A 332 11.88 12.90 -25.69
C GLY A 332 11.30 14.31 -25.88
N ALA A 333 12.12 15.31 -26.16
CA ALA A 333 11.69 16.67 -26.47
C ALA A 333 10.68 16.75 -27.64
N ARG A 334 10.71 15.80 -28.55
CA ARG A 334 9.83 15.73 -29.73
C ARG A 334 8.67 14.75 -29.56
N GLU A 335 8.83 13.75 -28.72
CA GLU A 335 7.93 12.59 -28.66
C GLU A 335 7.07 12.54 -27.41
N PHE A 336 7.51 13.14 -26.26
CA PHE A 336 6.65 13.20 -25.08
C PHE A 336 5.43 14.09 -25.35
N ARG A 337 4.28 13.53 -25.00
CA ARG A 337 2.98 14.24 -25.03
C ARG A 337 2.73 14.98 -23.74
N LEU A 338 3.26 14.47 -22.62
CA LEU A 338 3.20 15.09 -21.32
C LEU A 338 4.39 14.64 -20.48
N VAL A 339 5.10 15.60 -19.91
CA VAL A 339 5.94 15.37 -18.74
C VAL A 339 5.34 16.19 -17.59
N TYR A 340 4.95 15.50 -16.54
CA TYR A 340 4.36 16.08 -15.34
C TYR A 340 5.32 15.87 -14.17
N TYR A 341 5.59 16.94 -13.44
CA TYR A 341 6.51 16.91 -12.31
C TYR A 341 5.83 17.57 -11.11
N ALA A 342 5.72 16.84 -9.99
CA ALA A 342 5.07 17.34 -8.78
C ALA A 342 5.93 17.18 -7.54
N MET A 343 5.93 18.22 -6.67
CA MET A 343 6.71 18.27 -5.44
C MET A 343 6.02 19.14 -4.40
N GLY A 344 6.01 18.70 -3.14
CA GLY A 344 5.58 19.50 -2.01
C GLY A 344 6.69 20.40 -1.49
N THR A 345 6.37 21.61 -1.05
CA THR A 345 7.35 22.60 -0.54
C THR A 345 8.06 22.14 0.74
N ASP A 346 7.42 21.26 1.54
CA ASP A 346 7.99 20.66 2.75
C ASP A 346 8.61 19.27 2.50
N ASP A 347 8.72 18.84 1.22
CA ASP A 347 9.33 17.55 0.88
C ASP A 347 10.85 17.62 1.09
N PHE A 348 11.41 16.64 1.79
CA PHE A 348 12.86 16.59 2.04
C PHE A 348 13.72 16.43 0.77
N LEU A 349 13.10 16.16 -0.37
CA LEU A 349 13.73 16.10 -1.68
C LEU A 349 13.50 17.37 -2.52
N TYR A 350 12.93 18.44 -1.93
CA TYR A 350 12.57 19.65 -2.64
C TYR A 350 13.77 20.28 -3.38
N ASP A 351 14.97 20.23 -2.81
CA ASP A 351 16.20 20.78 -3.43
C ASP A 351 16.52 20.15 -4.80
N ARG A 352 15.91 18.99 -5.13
CA ARG A 352 16.07 18.33 -6.44
C ARG A 352 15.22 18.95 -7.55
N VAL A 353 14.28 19.82 -7.21
CA VAL A 353 13.35 20.45 -8.17
C VAL A 353 14.11 21.30 -9.16
N ALA A 354 14.89 22.28 -8.68
CA ALA A 354 15.57 23.23 -9.55
C ALA A 354 16.54 22.56 -10.54
N PRO A 355 17.44 21.65 -10.13
CA PRO A 355 18.35 21.00 -11.07
C PRO A 355 17.65 20.08 -12.07
N THR A 356 16.57 19.39 -11.66
CA THR A 356 15.80 18.53 -12.56
C THR A 356 15.07 19.35 -13.62
N ARG A 357 14.39 20.42 -13.24
CA ARG A 357 13.70 21.29 -14.18
C ARG A 357 14.67 21.99 -15.13
N ALA A 358 15.79 22.48 -14.61
CA ALA A 358 16.81 23.10 -15.46
C ALA A 358 17.38 22.10 -16.49
N MET A 359 17.48 20.82 -16.17
CA MET A 359 17.84 19.77 -17.14
C MET A 359 16.73 19.63 -18.20
N LEU A 360 15.47 19.49 -17.83
CA LEU A 360 14.36 19.39 -18.77
C LEU A 360 14.31 20.59 -19.74
N ASP A 361 14.53 21.79 -19.21
CA ASP A 361 14.57 23.04 -19.98
C ASP A 361 15.74 23.06 -21.00
N ARG A 362 16.96 22.61 -20.59
CA ARG A 362 18.09 22.52 -21.51
C ARG A 362 17.86 21.62 -22.71
N TYR A 363 17.06 20.55 -22.51
CA TYR A 363 16.67 19.64 -23.58
C TYR A 363 15.40 20.08 -24.31
N ALA A 364 14.80 21.22 -23.96
CA ALA A 364 13.51 21.68 -24.47
C ALA A 364 12.36 20.67 -24.26
N ILE A 365 12.42 19.90 -23.18
CA ILE A 365 11.34 18.99 -22.77
C ILE A 365 10.29 19.82 -22.03
N HIS A 366 9.17 20.09 -22.72
CA HIS A 366 8.06 20.79 -22.11
C HIS A 366 7.46 19.98 -20.95
N HIS A 367 7.31 20.62 -19.79
CA HIS A 367 6.79 19.94 -18.61
C HIS A 367 5.81 20.82 -17.84
N VAL A 368 4.80 20.17 -17.24
CA VAL A 368 3.92 20.78 -16.26
C VAL A 368 4.53 20.58 -14.89
N TYR A 369 4.81 21.65 -14.19
CA TYR A 369 5.28 21.58 -12.79
C TYR A 369 4.13 21.96 -11.85
N ASN A 370 3.82 21.03 -10.93
CA ASN A 370 2.85 21.22 -9.86
C ASN A 370 3.59 21.30 -8.52
N GLU A 371 3.64 22.51 -7.95
CA GLU A 371 4.15 22.74 -6.60
C GLU A 371 2.95 22.82 -5.65
N SER A 372 2.97 22.04 -4.60
CA SER A 372 1.92 22.03 -3.59
C SER A 372 2.47 22.34 -2.21
N ASP A 373 1.61 22.73 -1.29
CA ASP A 373 1.91 22.64 0.13
C ASP A 373 2.14 21.19 0.54
N GLY A 374 2.72 20.99 1.74
CA GLY A 374 2.97 19.67 2.31
C GLY A 374 4.25 19.01 1.80
N GLY A 375 4.42 17.73 2.08
CA GLY A 375 5.71 17.07 1.94
C GLY A 375 5.64 15.68 1.32
N HIS A 376 6.55 14.80 1.74
CA HIS A 376 6.73 13.46 1.24
C HIS A 376 5.67 12.50 1.80
N THR A 377 4.40 12.69 1.42
CA THR A 377 3.26 12.01 2.04
C THR A 377 2.24 11.49 1.02
N TRP A 378 1.46 10.46 1.44
CA TRP A 378 0.38 9.92 0.63
C TRP A 378 -0.74 10.91 0.34
N ILE A 379 -0.93 11.95 1.17
CA ILE A 379 -1.88 13.05 0.89
C ILE A 379 -1.48 13.71 -0.42
N ASN A 380 -0.23 14.19 -0.51
CA ASN A 380 0.28 14.83 -1.72
C ASN A 380 0.24 13.91 -2.95
N TRP A 381 0.61 12.64 -2.79
CA TRP A 381 0.67 11.71 -3.93
C TRP A 381 -0.70 11.34 -4.49
N ARG A 382 -1.74 11.27 -3.66
CA ARG A 382 -3.13 11.13 -4.13
C ARG A 382 -3.57 12.36 -4.92
N GLU A 383 -3.29 13.56 -4.41
CA GLU A 383 -3.57 14.82 -5.10
C GLU A 383 -2.83 14.90 -6.45
N TYR A 384 -1.56 14.47 -6.49
CA TYR A 384 -0.79 14.44 -7.74
C TYR A 384 -1.38 13.46 -8.76
N LEU A 385 -1.81 12.30 -8.32
CA LEU A 385 -2.49 11.35 -9.20
C LEU A 385 -3.83 11.90 -9.70
N ALA A 386 -4.60 12.56 -8.83
CA ALA A 386 -5.89 13.17 -9.17
C ALA A 386 -5.74 14.32 -10.20
N ASP A 387 -4.63 15.08 -10.16
CA ASP A 387 -4.33 16.12 -11.15
C ASP A 387 -3.67 15.55 -12.43
N PHE A 388 -2.87 14.51 -12.31
CA PHE A 388 -2.17 13.89 -13.44
C PHE A 388 -3.09 13.05 -14.33
N ALA A 389 -3.94 12.20 -13.76
CA ALA A 389 -4.78 11.26 -14.49
C ALA A 389 -5.70 11.92 -15.53
N PRO A 390 -6.34 13.08 -15.27
CA PRO A 390 -7.12 13.81 -16.26
C PRO A 390 -6.34 14.30 -17.49
N ARG A 391 -5.03 14.38 -17.40
CA ARG A 391 -4.14 14.87 -18.49
C ARG A 391 -3.65 13.76 -19.40
N LEU A 392 -3.86 12.49 -19.00
CA LEU A 392 -3.39 11.33 -19.73
C LEU A 392 -4.25 11.01 -20.96
N PHE A 393 -3.58 10.58 -22.04
CA PHE A 393 -4.18 9.94 -23.22
C PHE A 393 -5.20 10.81 -23.97
N ARG A 394 -5.02 12.10 -23.94
CA ARG A 394 -5.85 13.09 -24.67
C ARG A 394 -5.35 13.31 -26.09
#